data_a98b4487fbed9eabba3ea0b01722141a
#
_entry.id   a98b4487fbed9eabba3ea0b01722141a
#
_cell.length_a   1.000
_cell.length_b   1.000
_cell.length_c   1.000
_cell.angle_alpha   90.00
_cell.angle_beta   90.00
_cell.angle_gamma   90.00
#
_symmetry.space_group_name_H-M   'P 1'
#
loop_
_entity.id
_entity.type
_entity.pdbx_description
1 polymer ?
#
loop_
_entity_poly.entity_id
_entity_poly.type
_entity_poly.pdbx_seq_one_letter_code
_entity_poly.pdbx_strand_id
1 'polypeptide(L)'
;MKKMLLLAGTAAMAFCGFASGKLPDGYTPLEWIESTGGQYIDTGVDAGADTTIDMSFGRCVYENGSTLFGKDVWDPHGWLFIMQNGHFRFFGAKGKEPGTAWNLVAKDDTEERDYRFTLGTDNTARMFDANGTELCALATDRSAASHHSLWLFKNASKHGKSGQFRLYSAKIGTDAGEKLRDFTPARRMNDRAVGLYDRVTKSFFANAGTGAFLAPGDPPPRGRRWTLARAREWGRANPWYCGFNHVPANAINDVEIWAKETFSPELIRSEFKLATGLGFNCVRIFLQYKVYEADPVWFRDAFERYVKLADEANLKVMPVLFDDCSFWPATDPQLGKQTDPLPGWGMWGWVPSPGHTMVVDHRTHWKLERYVKDIISRYKNDPRIFIWDLYNEPTNSMRDHKLGRYSVDLMLKCFCWAREIAPSQPLTVACWHPSNPKFDKIVLAESDIVTFHCYGNAAATRRKIAEMSVAGRPVICTEWLFRPGGCDIPNILRIYKETGIGCMLWGLVNGKAQTHLPNGEFTPNFKGPWKHDLFHSDHRPYSVKDLELIRAATRATTK
;
A
#
# COMPACT_ATOMS: atom_id res chain seq x y z
N MET A 1 30.41 23.77 30.38
CA MET A 1 31.32 24.26 29.32
C MET A 1 31.27 23.30 28.14
N LYS A 2 31.13 23.87 26.96
CA LYS A 2 31.22 23.33 25.59
C LYS A 2 30.12 22.38 25.13
N LYS A 3 29.21 23.01 24.39
CA LYS A 3 28.28 22.49 23.41
C LYS A 3 28.96 21.51 22.46
N MET A 4 28.37 20.33 22.28
CA MET A 4 28.57 19.49 21.13
C MET A 4 27.29 19.50 20.32
N LEU A 5 27.27 20.35 19.29
CA LEU A 5 26.24 20.34 18.25
C LEU A 5 26.37 19.04 17.49
N LEU A 6 25.30 18.25 17.49
CA LEU A 6 25.11 17.14 16.57
C LEU A 6 24.90 17.71 15.15
N LEU A 7 25.88 17.57 14.30
CA LEU A 7 25.71 17.62 12.85
C LEU A 7 25.17 16.24 12.39
N ALA A 8 23.86 16.11 12.37
CA ALA A 8 23.17 15.09 11.60
C ALA A 8 22.63 15.80 10.36
N GLY A 9 23.31 15.69 9.28
CA GLY A 9 22.86 16.29 8.03
C GLY A 9 23.80 15.98 6.89
N THR A 10 23.26 15.39 5.85
CA THR A 10 23.76 15.50 4.47
C THR A 10 25.00 14.67 4.10
N ALA A 11 24.79 13.38 3.98
CA ALA A 11 25.61 12.53 3.12
C ALA A 11 24.75 11.91 1.98
N ALA A 12 23.93 12.74 1.32
CA ALA A 12 23.10 12.33 0.18
C ALA A 12 23.23 13.29 -1.02
N MET A 13 24.43 13.82 -1.25
CA MET A 13 24.67 14.78 -2.33
C MET A 13 26.01 14.57 -3.05
N ALA A 14 26.35 13.36 -3.45
CA ALA A 14 27.58 13.15 -4.22
C ALA A 14 27.36 12.84 -5.72
N PHE A 15 26.12 12.57 -6.18
CA PHE A 15 25.84 12.26 -7.58
C PHE A 15 24.86 13.19 -8.30
N CYS A 16 24.12 14.02 -7.60
CA CYS A 16 23.41 15.13 -8.22
C CYS A 16 24.39 16.26 -8.55
N GLY A 17 25.26 16.04 -9.50
CA GLY A 17 25.79 17.15 -10.26
C GLY A 17 24.60 17.81 -10.94
N PHE A 18 23.88 18.68 -10.21
CA PHE A 18 22.96 19.62 -10.82
C PHE A 18 23.70 20.25 -11.98
N ALA A 19 23.23 20.03 -13.21
CA ALA A 19 23.66 20.86 -14.31
C ALA A 19 23.21 22.29 -13.96
N SER A 20 24.01 22.99 -13.17
CA SER A 20 23.76 24.31 -12.55
C SER A 20 23.75 25.44 -13.57
N GLY A 21 23.54 25.13 -14.83
CA GLY A 21 23.38 26.12 -15.87
C GLY A 21 21.92 26.57 -15.98
N LYS A 22 21.68 27.85 -15.84
CA LYS A 22 20.40 28.51 -16.11
C LYS A 22 19.84 28.00 -17.45
N LEU A 23 18.57 27.57 -17.48
CA LEU A 23 17.85 27.29 -18.72
C LEU A 23 17.45 28.62 -19.36
N PRO A 24 17.17 28.64 -20.68
CA PRO A 24 16.62 29.83 -21.34
C PRO A 24 15.31 30.29 -20.70
N ASP A 25 14.97 31.54 -20.89
CA ASP A 25 13.69 32.10 -20.47
C ASP A 25 12.54 31.27 -21.08
N GLY A 26 11.50 31.02 -20.28
CA GLY A 26 10.39 30.12 -20.65
C GLY A 26 10.54 28.68 -20.17
N TYR A 27 11.64 28.33 -19.49
CA TYR A 27 11.84 27.00 -18.89
C TYR A 27 12.30 27.11 -17.44
N THR A 28 11.72 26.27 -16.58
CA THR A 28 12.18 26.10 -15.20
C THR A 28 12.90 24.75 -15.08
N PRO A 29 14.16 24.71 -14.62
CA PRO A 29 14.87 23.45 -14.38
C PRO A 29 14.17 22.66 -13.26
N LEU A 30 14.14 21.36 -13.41
CA LEU A 30 13.62 20.41 -12.43
C LEU A 30 14.76 19.48 -11.98
N GLU A 31 14.64 18.97 -10.76
CA GLU A 31 15.57 17.98 -10.26
C GLU A 31 15.44 16.64 -11.00
N TRP A 32 14.21 16.27 -11.31
CA TRP A 32 13.86 15.04 -12.00
C TRP A 32 12.53 15.16 -12.75
N ILE A 33 12.31 14.21 -13.68
CA ILE A 33 10.99 13.85 -14.19
C ILE A 33 10.74 12.37 -13.89
N GLU A 34 9.50 11.99 -13.60
CA GLU A 34 9.12 10.61 -13.29
C GLU A 34 8.03 10.12 -14.23
N SER A 35 8.26 8.94 -14.83
CA SER A 35 7.23 8.24 -15.60
C SER A 35 6.37 7.38 -14.67
N THR A 36 5.06 7.40 -14.91
CA THR A 36 4.06 6.57 -14.23
C THR A 36 3.65 5.34 -15.05
N GLY A 37 4.38 5.03 -16.14
CA GLY A 37 4.18 3.83 -16.95
C GLY A 37 3.51 4.06 -18.32
N GLY A 38 3.18 5.32 -18.67
CA GLY A 38 2.59 5.64 -19.97
C GLY A 38 3.40 6.63 -20.80
N GLN A 39 4.41 7.26 -20.19
CA GLN A 39 5.19 8.34 -20.75
C GLN A 39 6.47 7.81 -21.40
N TYR A 40 6.91 8.48 -22.46
CA TYR A 40 8.23 8.28 -23.05
C TYR A 40 8.71 9.54 -23.79
N ILE A 41 10.02 9.59 -24.02
CA ILE A 41 10.67 10.64 -24.81
C ILE A 41 11.33 9.98 -26.02
N ASP A 42 10.96 10.38 -27.21
CA ASP A 42 11.71 10.08 -28.43
C ASP A 42 12.88 11.05 -28.53
N THR A 43 14.11 10.57 -28.46
CA THR A 43 15.29 11.43 -28.47
C THR A 43 15.64 11.95 -29.86
N GLY A 44 15.08 11.34 -30.92
CA GLY A 44 15.44 11.61 -32.31
C GLY A 44 16.89 11.24 -32.66
N VAL A 45 17.57 10.47 -31.79
CA VAL A 45 18.94 9.98 -32.06
C VAL A 45 18.86 8.56 -32.59
N ASP A 46 19.34 8.36 -33.81
CA ASP A 46 19.59 7.01 -34.34
C ASP A 46 20.93 6.50 -33.76
N ALA A 47 20.84 5.79 -32.63
CA ALA A 47 22.02 5.29 -31.92
C ALA A 47 22.69 4.20 -32.74
N GLY A 48 23.97 4.35 -33.01
CA GLY A 48 24.85 3.45 -33.79
C GLY A 48 26.00 2.89 -32.97
N ALA A 49 26.95 2.26 -33.71
CA ALA A 49 28.09 1.59 -33.13
C ALA A 49 29.02 2.52 -32.32
N ASP A 50 28.99 3.81 -32.58
CA ASP A 50 29.79 4.85 -31.93
C ASP A 50 29.03 5.61 -30.84
N THR A 51 27.78 5.27 -30.57
CA THR A 51 26.96 6.02 -29.62
C THR A 51 27.35 5.74 -28.16
N THR A 52 27.52 6.81 -27.39
CA THR A 52 27.75 6.76 -25.95
C THR A 52 26.52 7.25 -25.18
N ILE A 53 26.28 6.69 -23.99
CA ILE A 53 25.18 7.07 -23.10
C ILE A 53 25.73 7.28 -21.68
N ASP A 54 25.23 8.35 -21.02
CA ASP A 54 25.44 8.59 -19.60
C ASP A 54 24.09 9.05 -19.00
N MET A 55 23.48 8.22 -18.17
CA MET A 55 22.13 8.43 -17.64
C MET A 55 22.12 8.27 -16.12
N SER A 56 21.60 9.26 -15.39
CA SER A 56 21.35 9.18 -13.96
C SER A 56 19.84 9.03 -13.74
N PHE A 57 19.47 8.01 -12.97
CA PHE A 57 18.07 7.64 -12.76
C PHE A 57 17.91 6.99 -11.38
N GLY A 58 16.67 6.84 -10.92
CA GLY A 58 16.38 6.18 -9.65
C GLY A 58 14.91 5.95 -9.41
N ARG A 59 14.60 5.49 -8.20
CA ARG A 59 13.23 5.20 -7.77
C ARG A 59 12.46 4.33 -8.77
N CYS A 60 13.13 3.26 -9.23
CA CYS A 60 12.56 2.36 -10.21
C CYS A 60 11.51 1.46 -9.57
N VAL A 61 10.27 1.55 -10.06
CA VAL A 61 9.24 0.56 -9.75
C VAL A 61 9.50 -0.68 -10.60
N TYR A 62 9.84 -1.79 -9.93
CA TYR A 62 10.11 -3.03 -10.64
C TYR A 62 8.82 -3.62 -11.24
N GLU A 63 8.75 -3.62 -12.56
CA GLU A 63 7.77 -4.37 -13.34
C GLU A 63 8.49 -5.21 -14.38
N ASN A 64 8.22 -6.53 -14.41
CA ASN A 64 8.90 -7.42 -15.35
C ASN A 64 8.62 -7.02 -16.80
N GLY A 65 9.69 -6.71 -17.54
CA GLY A 65 9.62 -6.25 -18.91
C GLY A 65 9.51 -4.74 -19.09
N SER A 66 9.59 -3.93 -18.03
CA SER A 66 9.58 -2.47 -18.16
C SER A 66 10.93 -1.93 -18.61
N THR A 67 10.89 -1.01 -19.57
CA THR A 67 12.06 -0.49 -20.30
C THR A 67 12.50 0.85 -19.74
N LEU A 68 13.80 1.03 -19.49
CA LEU A 68 14.38 2.31 -19.12
C LEU A 68 14.73 3.14 -20.37
N PHE A 69 15.39 2.52 -21.33
CA PHE A 69 15.57 3.08 -22.67
C PHE A 69 15.77 1.97 -23.70
N GLY A 70 15.52 2.25 -24.95
CA GLY A 70 15.78 1.27 -26.01
C GLY A 70 15.31 1.69 -27.39
N LYS A 71 15.75 0.90 -28.38
CA LYS A 71 15.27 0.87 -29.76
C LYS A 71 14.25 -0.26 -29.90
N ASP A 72 14.27 -1.06 -30.95
CA ASP A 72 13.34 -2.16 -31.15
C ASP A 72 13.77 -3.44 -30.39
N VAL A 73 12.79 -4.22 -29.90
CA VAL A 73 13.00 -5.45 -29.10
C VAL A 73 13.33 -6.66 -29.98
N TRP A 74 12.88 -6.67 -31.23
CA TRP A 74 12.95 -7.84 -32.10
C TRP A 74 14.09 -7.82 -33.12
N ASP A 75 14.80 -6.71 -33.17
CA ASP A 75 16.04 -6.64 -33.90
C ASP A 75 17.14 -7.33 -33.07
N PRO A 76 17.79 -8.42 -33.51
CA PRO A 76 18.88 -9.05 -32.77
C PRO A 76 20.06 -8.09 -32.48
N HIS A 77 20.01 -6.91 -33.06
CA HIS A 77 20.98 -5.85 -32.96
C HIS A 77 20.45 -4.63 -32.17
N GLY A 78 19.24 -4.70 -31.57
CA GLY A 78 18.62 -3.60 -30.88
C GLY A 78 19.22 -3.33 -29.48
N TRP A 79 19.34 -2.08 -29.10
CA TRP A 79 19.71 -1.70 -27.75
C TRP A 79 18.48 -1.64 -26.87
N LEU A 80 18.55 -2.31 -25.72
CA LEU A 80 17.45 -2.34 -24.77
C LEU A 80 17.99 -2.42 -23.33
N PHE A 81 17.66 -1.42 -22.52
CA PHE A 81 17.91 -1.44 -21.09
C PHE A 81 16.57 -1.63 -20.36
N ILE A 82 16.39 -2.74 -19.68
CA ILE A 82 15.11 -3.25 -19.20
C ILE A 82 15.25 -3.84 -17.79
N MET A 83 14.18 -3.79 -17.02
CA MET A 83 14.01 -4.58 -15.81
C MET A 83 13.34 -5.91 -16.13
N GLN A 84 14.02 -7.03 -15.92
CA GLN A 84 13.50 -8.36 -16.24
C GLN A 84 14.05 -9.44 -15.30
N ASN A 85 13.18 -10.39 -14.89
CA ASN A 85 13.53 -11.52 -14.02
C ASN A 85 14.25 -11.11 -12.72
N GLY A 86 13.84 -9.99 -12.11
CA GLY A 86 14.43 -9.48 -10.88
C GLY A 86 15.72 -8.70 -11.05
N HIS A 87 16.14 -8.37 -12.29
CA HIS A 87 17.40 -7.72 -12.58
C HIS A 87 17.25 -6.58 -13.58
N PHE A 88 18.19 -5.62 -13.54
CA PHE A 88 18.46 -4.77 -14.70
C PHE A 88 19.20 -5.59 -15.76
N ARG A 89 18.78 -5.48 -17.01
CA ARG A 89 19.39 -6.14 -18.15
C ARG A 89 19.66 -5.17 -19.27
N PHE A 90 20.83 -5.27 -19.88
CA PHE A 90 21.16 -4.54 -21.10
C PHE A 90 21.37 -5.52 -22.24
N PHE A 91 20.56 -5.38 -23.29
CA PHE A 91 20.70 -6.10 -24.55
C PHE A 91 21.51 -5.23 -25.50
N GLY A 92 22.57 -5.73 -26.05
CA GLY A 92 23.62 -5.04 -26.79
C GLY A 92 24.98 -5.65 -26.48
N ALA A 93 24.98 -6.80 -25.77
CA ALA A 93 26.18 -7.54 -25.45
C ALA A 93 26.69 -8.35 -26.65
N LYS A 94 27.99 -8.53 -26.74
CA LYS A 94 28.65 -9.35 -27.74
C LYS A 94 28.29 -10.83 -27.58
N GLY A 95 27.65 -11.43 -28.59
CA GLY A 95 27.32 -12.86 -28.64
C GLY A 95 25.80 -13.13 -28.67
N LYS A 96 25.43 -14.33 -29.15
CA LYS A 96 24.04 -14.76 -29.40
C LYS A 96 23.23 -15.08 -28.15
N GLU A 97 23.81 -15.06 -26.98
CA GLU A 97 23.08 -15.28 -25.72
C GLU A 97 22.36 -13.98 -25.31
N PRO A 98 21.05 -14.00 -25.15
CA PRO A 98 20.31 -12.82 -24.71
C PRO A 98 20.74 -12.43 -23.31
N GLY A 99 21.46 -11.33 -23.24
CA GLY A 99 21.70 -10.53 -22.06
C GLY A 99 22.20 -11.25 -20.82
N THR A 100 23.46 -11.04 -20.49
CA THR A 100 23.95 -11.31 -19.13
C THR A 100 23.12 -10.50 -18.15
N ALA A 101 22.41 -11.17 -17.26
CA ALA A 101 21.62 -10.50 -16.23
C ALA A 101 22.58 -9.87 -15.20
N TRP A 102 22.42 -8.60 -14.95
CA TRP A 102 23.13 -7.94 -13.86
C TRP A 102 22.39 -8.19 -12.55
N ASN A 103 22.97 -8.97 -11.66
CA ASN A 103 22.42 -9.25 -10.32
C ASN A 103 22.64 -8.06 -9.40
N LEU A 104 22.05 -6.92 -9.72
CA LEU A 104 22.44 -5.69 -9.07
C LEU A 104 21.72 -5.39 -7.80
N VAL A 105 20.46 -5.77 -7.69
CA VAL A 105 19.62 -5.34 -6.56
C VAL A 105 18.45 -6.31 -6.42
N ALA A 106 18.11 -6.67 -5.18
CA ALA A 106 16.82 -7.24 -4.90
C ALA A 106 15.74 -6.27 -5.38
N LYS A 107 14.74 -6.76 -6.13
CA LYS A 107 13.69 -5.93 -6.73
C LYS A 107 12.96 -5.00 -5.72
N ASP A 108 13.01 -5.36 -4.45
CA ASP A 108 12.34 -4.64 -3.38
C ASP A 108 13.08 -3.36 -2.94
N ASP A 109 14.34 -3.19 -3.34
CA ASP A 109 15.17 -2.03 -3.00
C ASP A 109 15.29 -1.01 -4.14
N THR A 110 14.80 -1.31 -5.35
CA THR A 110 14.98 -0.44 -6.52
C THR A 110 14.24 0.90 -6.38
N GLU A 111 13.14 0.95 -5.63
CA GLU A 111 12.38 2.18 -5.40
C GLU A 111 13.10 3.19 -4.48
N GLU A 112 14.11 2.75 -3.73
CA GLU A 112 14.82 3.57 -2.75
C GLU A 112 16.22 3.97 -3.21
N ARG A 113 16.69 3.48 -4.37
CA ARG A 113 18.05 3.68 -4.83
C ARG A 113 18.12 4.52 -6.10
N ASP A 114 19.21 5.28 -6.18
CA ASP A 114 19.60 6.01 -7.37
C ASP A 114 20.81 5.32 -8.02
N TYR A 115 20.85 5.37 -9.34
CA TYR A 115 21.83 4.70 -10.17
C TYR A 115 22.34 5.62 -11.26
N ARG A 116 23.56 5.32 -11.73
CA ARG A 116 24.08 5.86 -12.99
C ARG A 116 24.41 4.71 -13.93
N PHE A 117 23.93 4.81 -15.16
CA PHE A 117 24.29 3.91 -16.27
C PHE A 117 25.19 4.67 -17.22
N THR A 118 26.28 4.02 -17.67
CA THR A 118 27.15 4.52 -18.75
C THR A 118 27.38 3.45 -19.79
N LEU A 119 27.36 3.84 -21.06
CA LEU A 119 27.90 3.10 -22.18
C LEU A 119 29.04 3.93 -22.76
N GLY A 120 30.27 3.49 -22.55
CA GLY A 120 31.46 4.26 -22.87
C GLY A 120 32.10 3.89 -24.21
N THR A 121 33.12 4.67 -24.58
CA THR A 121 33.95 4.48 -25.80
C THR A 121 34.73 3.17 -25.81
N ASP A 122 34.90 2.56 -24.65
CA ASP A 122 35.56 1.26 -24.48
C ASP A 122 34.63 0.06 -24.72
N ASN A 123 33.45 0.29 -25.29
CA ASN A 123 32.42 -0.74 -25.52
C ASN A 123 31.97 -1.44 -24.24
N THR A 124 31.99 -0.73 -23.10
CA THR A 124 31.56 -1.30 -21.83
C THR A 124 30.35 -0.55 -21.30
N ALA A 125 29.28 -1.27 -21.00
CA ALA A 125 28.15 -0.77 -20.22
C ALA A 125 28.44 -0.98 -18.74
N ARG A 126 28.29 0.09 -17.93
CA ARG A 126 28.52 0.06 -16.48
C ARG A 126 27.34 0.61 -15.72
N MET A 127 27.15 0.08 -14.54
CA MET A 127 26.23 0.67 -13.56
C MET A 127 26.98 1.02 -12.28
N PHE A 128 26.57 2.15 -11.70
CA PHE A 128 27.08 2.67 -10.45
C PHE A 128 25.92 2.94 -9.49
N ASP A 129 26.21 2.83 -8.18
CA ASP A 129 25.30 3.32 -7.14
C ASP A 129 25.38 4.85 -6.98
N ALA A 130 24.55 5.41 -6.07
CA ALA A 130 24.53 6.84 -5.76
C ALA A 130 25.88 7.39 -5.21
N ASN A 131 26.75 6.54 -4.71
CA ASN A 131 28.06 6.93 -4.19
C ASN A 131 29.16 6.86 -5.27
N GLY A 132 28.84 6.41 -6.48
CA GLY A 132 29.79 6.21 -7.56
C GLY A 132 30.54 4.89 -7.52
N THR A 133 30.12 3.96 -6.67
CA THR A 133 30.66 2.61 -6.65
C THR A 133 30.20 1.84 -7.88
N GLU A 134 31.11 1.30 -8.65
CA GLU A 134 30.76 0.43 -9.77
C GLU A 134 30.13 -0.86 -9.24
N LEU A 135 28.91 -1.11 -9.67
CA LEU A 135 28.14 -2.30 -9.31
C LEU A 135 28.35 -3.43 -10.29
N CYS A 136 28.54 -3.11 -11.58
CA CYS A 136 28.91 -4.06 -12.61
C CYS A 136 29.42 -3.39 -13.89
N ALA A 137 30.15 -4.16 -14.69
CA ALA A 137 30.58 -3.83 -16.04
C ALA A 137 30.28 -4.99 -16.99
N LEU A 138 29.82 -4.67 -18.19
CA LEU A 138 29.47 -5.63 -19.23
C LEU A 138 30.06 -5.19 -20.57
N ALA A 139 30.89 -6.04 -21.18
CA ALA A 139 31.37 -5.79 -22.54
C ALA A 139 30.20 -5.87 -23.53
N THR A 140 30.08 -4.86 -24.40
CA THR A 140 28.99 -4.73 -25.36
C THR A 140 29.47 -4.87 -26.80
N ASP A 141 28.58 -5.25 -27.70
CA ASP A 141 28.75 -5.14 -29.14
C ASP A 141 27.78 -4.07 -29.64
N ARG A 142 28.36 -2.96 -30.09
CA ARG A 142 27.58 -1.80 -30.57
C ARG A 142 27.38 -1.84 -32.12
N SER A 143 27.76 -2.94 -32.79
CA SER A 143 27.78 -3.03 -34.24
C SER A 143 26.41 -2.99 -34.94
N ALA A 144 25.35 -2.71 -34.20
CA ALA A 144 23.98 -2.80 -34.67
C ALA A 144 23.45 -1.51 -35.28
N ALA A 145 22.97 -1.56 -36.48
CA ALA A 145 22.17 -0.53 -37.12
C ALA A 145 20.69 -0.88 -37.03
N SER A 146 19.93 -0.15 -36.23
CA SER A 146 18.48 -0.20 -36.24
C SER A 146 17.95 1.12 -36.79
N HIS A 147 16.84 1.08 -37.54
CA HIS A 147 16.25 2.25 -38.21
C HIS A 147 15.33 3.09 -37.32
N HIS A 148 15.34 2.88 -35.99
CA HIS A 148 14.50 3.61 -35.03
C HIS A 148 15.35 4.47 -34.12
N SER A 149 14.81 5.63 -33.73
CA SER A 149 15.43 6.49 -32.73
C SER A 149 15.43 5.82 -31.34
N LEU A 150 16.40 6.20 -30.50
CA LEU A 150 16.48 5.81 -29.10
C LEU A 150 15.37 6.50 -28.31
N TRP A 151 14.56 5.75 -27.59
CA TRP A 151 13.54 6.26 -26.69
C TRP A 151 13.94 6.10 -25.21
N LEU A 152 13.68 7.10 -24.41
CA LEU A 152 13.79 7.04 -22.95
C LEU A 152 12.44 6.66 -22.35
N PHE A 153 12.42 5.90 -21.28
CA PHE A 153 11.26 5.35 -20.57
C PHE A 153 10.51 4.24 -21.31
N LYS A 154 10.83 3.96 -22.56
CA LYS A 154 10.20 2.93 -23.38
C LYS A 154 11.17 2.51 -24.51
N ASN A 155 10.87 1.41 -25.18
CA ASN A 155 11.46 1.09 -26.47
C ASN A 155 10.49 1.39 -27.63
N ALA A 156 10.98 1.46 -28.83
CA ALA A 156 10.18 1.78 -30.03
C ALA A 156 9.20 0.67 -30.45
N SER A 157 9.08 -0.43 -29.70
CA SER A 157 8.14 -1.51 -29.98
C SER A 157 6.71 -1.16 -29.58
N LYS A 158 5.73 -1.60 -30.38
CA LYS A 158 4.29 -1.50 -30.05
C LYS A 158 3.93 -2.22 -28.75
N HIS A 159 4.67 -3.24 -28.37
CA HIS A 159 4.42 -4.05 -27.17
C HIS A 159 5.36 -3.74 -26.01
N GLY A 160 6.26 -2.77 -26.15
CA GLY A 160 7.19 -2.35 -25.10
C GLY A 160 6.46 -1.73 -23.91
N LYS A 161 6.74 -2.23 -22.70
CA LYS A 161 6.27 -1.62 -21.47
C LYS A 161 7.13 -0.42 -21.12
N SER A 162 6.49 0.70 -20.79
CA SER A 162 7.19 1.89 -20.30
C SER A 162 7.75 1.64 -18.91
N GLY A 163 8.97 2.10 -18.65
CA GLY A 163 9.59 2.10 -17.33
C GLY A 163 8.95 3.13 -16.41
N GLN A 164 8.82 2.79 -15.15
CA GLN A 164 8.36 3.66 -14.08
C GLN A 164 9.55 4.01 -13.19
N PHE A 165 10.17 5.17 -13.44
CA PHE A 165 11.35 5.61 -12.71
C PHE A 165 11.54 7.13 -12.82
N ARG A 166 12.43 7.69 -11.98
CA ARG A 166 12.89 9.06 -12.06
C ARG A 166 14.11 9.15 -12.96
N LEU A 167 14.12 10.15 -13.83
CA LEU A 167 15.27 10.52 -14.63
C LEU A 167 15.81 11.86 -14.12
N TYR A 168 17.07 11.89 -13.73
CA TYR A 168 17.78 13.10 -13.27
C TYR A 168 18.54 13.77 -14.41
N SER A 169 19.16 12.99 -15.30
CA SER A 169 19.86 13.48 -16.48
C SER A 169 20.06 12.38 -17.51
N ALA A 170 20.21 12.74 -18.78
CA ALA A 170 20.66 11.82 -19.81
C ALA A 170 21.51 12.57 -20.84
N LYS A 171 22.67 12.01 -21.17
CA LYS A 171 23.55 12.50 -22.23
C LYS A 171 23.76 11.41 -23.25
N ILE A 172 23.67 11.78 -24.51
CA ILE A 172 23.93 10.90 -25.66
C ILE A 172 24.99 11.59 -26.51
N GLY A 173 26.02 10.86 -26.87
CA GLY A 173 27.13 11.36 -27.67
C GLY A 173 27.71 10.30 -28.58
N THR A 174 28.88 10.58 -29.14
CA THR A 174 29.64 9.66 -29.98
C THR A 174 31.03 9.38 -29.39
N ASP A 175 31.66 8.31 -29.84
CA ASP A 175 33.04 7.98 -29.47
C ASP A 175 34.04 9.09 -29.87
N ALA A 176 33.72 9.89 -30.89
CA ALA A 176 34.51 11.05 -31.27
C ALA A 176 34.34 12.26 -30.33
N GLY A 177 33.49 12.12 -29.29
CA GLY A 177 33.22 13.17 -28.33
C GLY A 177 32.16 14.19 -28.76
N GLU A 178 31.48 13.96 -29.87
CA GLU A 178 30.36 14.79 -30.30
C GLU A 178 29.18 14.61 -29.33
N LYS A 179 28.59 15.73 -28.90
CA LYS A 179 27.38 15.72 -28.05
C LYS A 179 26.15 15.77 -28.95
N LEU A 180 25.37 14.69 -28.97
CA LEU A 180 24.12 14.61 -29.73
C LEU A 180 22.95 15.13 -28.89
N ARG A 181 22.92 14.83 -27.57
CA ARG A 181 21.92 15.31 -26.60
C ARG A 181 22.58 15.56 -25.25
N ASP A 182 22.07 16.57 -24.54
CA ASP A 182 22.39 16.84 -23.13
C ASP A 182 21.11 17.26 -22.42
N PHE A 183 20.35 16.26 -21.99
CA PHE A 183 19.03 16.40 -21.44
C PHE A 183 19.04 16.82 -19.98
N THR A 184 18.26 17.86 -19.68
CA THR A 184 17.96 18.33 -18.33
C THR A 184 16.47 18.30 -18.11
N PRO A 185 15.95 17.69 -17.02
CA PRO A 185 14.55 17.79 -16.63
C PRO A 185 14.10 19.26 -16.56
N ALA A 186 12.96 19.56 -17.16
CA ALA A 186 12.46 20.93 -17.22
C ALA A 186 10.94 21.00 -17.27
N ARG A 187 10.39 22.13 -16.77
CA ARG A 187 9.01 22.53 -16.97
C ARG A 187 8.96 23.69 -17.96
N ARG A 188 8.22 23.54 -19.03
CA ARG A 188 7.96 24.64 -19.98
C ARG A 188 6.86 25.53 -19.42
N MET A 189 7.11 26.85 -19.37
CA MET A 189 6.28 27.79 -18.60
C MET A 189 4.95 28.14 -19.25
N ASN A 190 4.88 28.16 -20.58
CA ASN A 190 3.68 28.58 -21.31
C ASN A 190 2.48 27.65 -21.18
N ASP A 191 2.72 26.33 -21.09
CA ASP A 191 1.71 25.28 -20.98
C ASP A 191 1.92 24.36 -19.79
N ARG A 192 2.95 24.63 -18.97
CA ARG A 192 3.35 23.85 -17.79
C ARG A 192 3.75 22.40 -18.10
N ALA A 193 4.00 22.06 -19.37
CA ALA A 193 4.43 20.72 -19.75
C ALA A 193 5.74 20.34 -19.07
N VAL A 194 5.81 19.11 -18.56
CA VAL A 194 7.00 18.51 -17.95
C VAL A 194 7.66 17.60 -18.97
N GLY A 195 8.98 17.72 -19.14
CA GLY A 195 9.75 16.97 -20.12
C GLY A 195 11.25 17.20 -19.96
N LEU A 196 11.99 17.08 -21.05
CA LEU A 196 13.43 17.26 -21.09
C LEU A 196 13.80 18.44 -21.98
N TYR A 197 14.62 19.35 -21.46
CA TYR A 197 15.27 20.38 -22.27
C TYR A 197 16.63 19.87 -22.71
N ASP A 198 16.87 19.85 -24.03
CA ASP A 198 18.15 19.46 -24.61
C ASP A 198 19.03 20.72 -24.78
N ARG A 199 20.18 20.76 -24.13
CA ARG A 199 21.12 21.87 -24.16
C ARG A 199 21.90 21.95 -25.48
N VAL A 200 21.97 20.84 -26.23
CA VAL A 200 22.66 20.79 -27.54
C VAL A 200 21.78 21.41 -28.62
N THR A 201 20.57 20.89 -28.81
CA THR A 201 19.65 21.37 -29.86
C THR A 201 18.83 22.60 -29.42
N LYS A 202 18.91 22.97 -28.13
CA LYS A 202 18.10 24.06 -27.52
C LYS A 202 16.59 23.83 -27.68
N SER A 203 16.18 22.59 -27.68
CA SER A 203 14.79 22.18 -27.91
C SER A 203 14.20 21.49 -26.67
N PHE A 204 12.87 21.59 -26.51
CA PHE A 204 12.14 20.91 -25.45
C PHE A 204 11.48 19.63 -25.99
N PHE A 205 11.77 18.53 -25.36
CA PHE A 205 11.22 17.21 -25.66
C PHE A 205 10.09 16.90 -24.69
N ALA A 206 8.87 16.98 -25.19
CA ALA A 206 7.66 16.66 -24.43
C ALA A 206 7.42 15.15 -24.39
N ASN A 207 6.49 14.74 -23.52
CA ASN A 207 5.99 13.38 -23.52
C ASN A 207 5.35 13.02 -24.88
N ALA A 208 5.80 11.93 -25.49
CA ALA A 208 5.22 11.38 -26.72
C ALA A 208 4.21 10.25 -26.44
N GLY A 209 4.04 9.87 -25.17
CA GLY A 209 3.10 8.84 -24.70
C GLY A 209 1.81 9.42 -24.11
N THR A 210 1.20 8.64 -23.21
CA THR A 210 -0.05 9.01 -22.53
C THR A 210 0.21 9.55 -21.13
N GLY A 211 -0.69 10.41 -20.63
CA GLY A 211 -0.55 11.03 -19.31
C GLY A 211 0.51 12.15 -19.30
N ALA A 212 0.95 12.56 -18.12
CA ALA A 212 1.98 13.57 -17.94
C ALA A 212 3.12 12.99 -17.10
N PHE A 213 4.37 13.43 -17.35
CA PHE A 213 5.45 13.21 -16.40
C PHE A 213 5.18 13.96 -15.10
N LEU A 214 5.60 13.38 -13.99
CA LEU A 214 5.66 14.05 -12.69
C LEU A 214 6.97 14.78 -12.52
N ALA A 215 6.93 15.80 -11.65
CA ALA A 215 8.08 16.63 -11.30
C ALA A 215 8.08 16.95 -9.79
N PRO A 216 9.19 17.46 -9.22
CA PRO A 216 9.21 17.95 -7.86
C PRO A 216 8.07 18.94 -7.58
N GLY A 217 7.37 18.76 -6.46
CA GLY A 217 6.22 19.56 -6.06
C GLY A 217 4.89 19.21 -6.73
N ASP A 218 4.87 18.30 -7.71
CA ASP A 218 3.62 17.76 -8.21
C ASP A 218 3.00 16.84 -7.14
N PRO A 219 1.68 16.81 -7.01
CA PRO A 219 1.04 15.86 -6.12
C PRO A 219 1.44 14.43 -6.54
N PRO A 220 1.59 13.51 -5.60
CA PRO A 220 1.89 12.11 -5.93
C PRO A 220 0.87 11.61 -6.96
N PRO A 221 1.28 10.70 -7.86
CA PRO A 221 0.37 10.18 -8.87
C PRO A 221 -0.89 9.67 -8.19
N ARG A 222 -2.03 10.15 -8.66
CA ARG A 222 -3.30 9.58 -8.24
C ARG A 222 -3.27 8.09 -8.62
N GLY A 223 -3.34 7.24 -7.60
CA GLY A 223 -3.44 5.81 -7.84
C GLY A 223 -2.22 4.94 -7.55
N ARG A 224 -1.14 5.44 -6.97
CA ARG A 224 0.01 4.61 -6.61
C ARG A 224 0.03 4.20 -5.14
N ARG A 225 0.42 2.94 -4.89
CA ARG A 225 0.85 2.43 -3.60
C ARG A 225 2.00 3.30 -3.04
N TRP A 226 2.03 3.49 -1.72
CA TRP A 226 3.15 4.17 -1.09
C TRP A 226 4.48 3.49 -1.41
N THR A 227 5.54 4.30 -1.59
CA THR A 227 6.89 3.77 -1.64
C THR A 227 7.25 3.07 -0.32
N LEU A 228 8.21 2.17 -0.37
CA LEU A 228 8.69 1.47 0.82
C LEU A 228 9.24 2.46 1.86
N ALA A 229 9.96 3.49 1.40
CA ALA A 229 10.48 4.57 2.25
C ALA A 229 9.38 5.28 3.03
N ARG A 230 8.30 5.71 2.34
CA ARG A 230 7.14 6.36 2.96
C ARG A 230 6.45 5.45 3.98
N ALA A 231 6.25 4.17 3.63
CA ALA A 231 5.64 3.22 4.54
C ALA A 231 6.50 3.01 5.81
N ARG A 232 7.81 2.87 5.66
CA ARG A 232 8.76 2.73 6.79
C ARG A 232 8.82 4.00 7.64
N GLU A 233 8.81 5.18 7.02
CA GLU A 233 8.74 6.46 7.74
C GLU A 233 7.48 6.54 8.60
N TRP A 234 6.33 6.20 8.02
CA TRP A 234 5.07 6.12 8.76
C TRP A 234 5.19 5.14 9.93
N GLY A 235 5.76 3.94 9.73
CA GLY A 235 5.95 2.96 10.80
C GLY A 235 6.85 3.44 11.93
N ARG A 236 7.91 4.21 11.61
CA ARG A 236 8.81 4.82 12.64
C ARG A 236 8.17 5.98 13.39
N ALA A 237 7.30 6.74 12.73
CA ALA A 237 6.64 7.90 13.30
C ALA A 237 5.46 7.54 14.22
N ASN A 238 5.02 6.29 14.20
CA ASN A 238 3.84 5.84 14.94
C ASN A 238 4.22 4.88 16.09
N PRO A 239 3.43 4.82 17.17
CA PRO A 239 3.68 3.93 18.29
C PRO A 239 3.41 2.45 17.92
N TRP A 240 3.76 1.55 18.83
CA TRP A 240 3.24 0.20 18.77
C TRP A 240 1.73 0.22 18.99
N TYR A 241 0.96 -0.14 17.96
CA TYR A 241 -0.49 -0.20 18.02
C TYR A 241 -0.95 -1.49 18.70
N CYS A 242 -1.74 -1.33 19.76
CA CYS A 242 -2.41 -2.43 20.44
C CYS A 242 -3.86 -2.01 20.70
N GLY A 243 -4.80 -2.78 20.15
CA GLY A 243 -6.20 -2.38 20.19
C GLY A 243 -7.16 -3.53 19.99
N PHE A 244 -8.34 -3.21 19.50
CA PHE A 244 -9.44 -4.15 19.39
C PHE A 244 -10.35 -3.83 18.20
N ASN A 245 -11.09 -4.84 17.75
CA ASN A 245 -12.22 -4.70 16.85
C ASN A 245 -13.46 -4.43 17.69
N HIS A 246 -14.17 -3.36 17.39
CA HIS A 246 -15.29 -2.90 18.19
C HIS A 246 -16.64 -3.27 17.58
N VAL A 247 -17.40 -4.06 18.30
CA VAL A 247 -18.83 -4.27 18.09
C VAL A 247 -19.51 -3.83 19.38
N PRO A 248 -20.20 -2.67 19.43
CA PRO A 248 -20.89 -2.22 20.65
C PRO A 248 -21.86 -3.29 21.17
N ALA A 249 -21.90 -3.48 22.48
CA ALA A 249 -22.65 -4.59 23.10
C ALA A 249 -24.15 -4.61 22.76
N ASN A 250 -24.73 -3.46 22.35
CA ASN A 250 -26.11 -3.35 21.93
C ASN A 250 -26.34 -3.66 20.43
N ALA A 251 -25.30 -3.97 19.67
CA ALA A 251 -25.40 -4.24 18.24
C ALA A 251 -25.19 -5.73 17.93
N ILE A 252 -26.03 -6.31 17.06
CA ILE A 252 -25.86 -7.66 16.57
C ILE A 252 -24.98 -7.70 15.31
N ASN A 253 -24.98 -6.60 14.54
CA ASN A 253 -24.23 -6.44 13.30
C ASN A 253 -23.90 -4.96 13.03
N ASP A 254 -23.23 -4.70 11.93
CA ASP A 254 -22.83 -3.36 11.52
C ASP A 254 -23.98 -2.45 11.08
N VAL A 255 -25.18 -2.99 10.74
CA VAL A 255 -26.38 -2.16 10.58
C VAL A 255 -26.79 -1.54 11.92
N GLU A 256 -26.88 -2.33 13.00
CA GLU A 256 -27.21 -1.80 14.34
C GLU A 256 -26.12 -0.90 14.92
N ILE A 257 -24.86 -1.08 14.53
CA ILE A 257 -23.79 -0.15 14.94
C ILE A 257 -24.12 1.28 14.50
N TRP A 258 -24.69 1.44 13.29
CA TRP A 258 -24.88 2.74 12.66
C TRP A 258 -26.32 3.22 12.51
N ALA A 259 -27.31 2.36 12.77
CA ALA A 259 -28.70 2.75 12.69
C ALA A 259 -29.06 3.79 13.74
N LYS A 260 -29.92 4.76 13.39
CA LYS A 260 -30.29 5.89 14.23
C LYS A 260 -30.91 5.47 15.55
N GLU A 261 -31.65 4.37 15.52
CA GLU A 261 -32.40 3.84 16.65
C GLU A 261 -31.50 3.11 17.67
N THR A 262 -30.32 2.66 17.25
CA THR A 262 -29.45 1.79 18.06
C THR A 262 -28.08 2.42 18.35
N PHE A 263 -27.69 3.47 17.62
CA PHE A 263 -26.44 4.18 17.86
C PHE A 263 -26.43 4.83 19.26
N SER A 264 -25.54 4.37 20.12
CA SER A 264 -25.47 4.80 21.53
C SER A 264 -24.10 5.39 21.89
N PRO A 265 -23.93 6.73 21.84
CA PRO A 265 -22.70 7.39 22.25
C PRO A 265 -22.28 7.09 23.69
N GLU A 266 -23.23 6.95 24.60
CA GLU A 266 -22.98 6.67 26.01
C GLU A 266 -22.37 5.28 26.20
N LEU A 267 -22.92 4.27 25.52
CA LEU A 267 -22.39 2.91 25.54
C LEU A 267 -20.97 2.88 24.95
N ILE A 268 -20.79 3.47 23.77
CA ILE A 268 -19.48 3.54 23.08
C ILE A 268 -18.45 4.19 24.00
N ARG A 269 -18.80 5.31 24.66
CA ARG A 269 -17.90 5.99 25.62
C ARG A 269 -17.53 5.09 26.80
N SER A 270 -18.49 4.33 27.33
CA SER A 270 -18.24 3.43 28.45
C SER A 270 -17.32 2.27 28.07
N GLU A 271 -17.48 1.70 26.87
CA GLU A 271 -16.65 0.63 26.35
C GLU A 271 -15.24 1.12 26.00
N PHE A 272 -15.11 2.32 25.43
CA PHE A 272 -13.79 2.96 25.23
C PHE A 272 -13.04 3.21 26.54
N LYS A 273 -13.74 3.57 27.61
CA LYS A 273 -13.12 3.69 28.93
C LYS A 273 -12.56 2.37 29.45
N LEU A 274 -13.24 1.25 29.19
CA LEU A 274 -12.68 -0.07 29.50
C LEU A 274 -11.41 -0.36 28.69
N ALA A 275 -11.45 -0.08 27.38
CA ALA A 275 -10.32 -0.31 26.48
C ALA A 275 -9.08 0.51 26.88
N THR A 276 -9.26 1.80 27.15
CA THR A 276 -8.14 2.68 27.55
C THR A 276 -7.64 2.36 28.96
N GLY A 277 -8.50 1.84 29.86
CA GLY A 277 -8.09 1.27 31.14
C GLY A 277 -7.17 0.05 31.04
N LEU A 278 -7.10 -0.57 29.84
CA LEU A 278 -6.16 -1.62 29.48
C LEU A 278 -4.91 -1.08 28.75
N GLY A 279 -4.87 0.21 28.41
CA GLY A 279 -3.79 0.83 27.66
C GLY A 279 -3.89 0.58 26.14
N PHE A 280 -5.04 0.21 25.62
CA PHE A 280 -5.27 0.18 24.17
C PHE A 280 -5.20 1.60 23.60
N ASN A 281 -4.65 1.74 22.40
CA ASN A 281 -4.44 3.01 21.72
C ASN A 281 -5.05 3.08 20.32
N CYS A 282 -5.75 2.05 19.87
CA CYS A 282 -6.45 2.04 18.59
C CYS A 282 -7.69 1.13 18.61
N VAL A 283 -8.61 1.43 17.71
CA VAL A 283 -9.86 0.69 17.50
C VAL A 283 -10.13 0.51 16.02
N ARG A 284 -10.54 -0.69 15.60
CA ARG A 284 -11.02 -1.01 14.25
C ARG A 284 -12.54 -1.12 14.30
N ILE A 285 -13.23 -0.50 13.33
CA ILE A 285 -14.70 -0.41 13.29
C ILE A 285 -15.22 -0.62 11.87
N PHE A 286 -16.26 -1.45 11.73
CA PHE A 286 -16.89 -1.76 10.47
C PHE A 286 -17.93 -0.70 10.11
N LEU A 287 -17.88 -0.19 8.87
CA LEU A 287 -18.85 0.74 8.32
C LEU A 287 -19.88 -0.01 7.48
N GLN A 288 -21.15 0.45 7.51
CA GLN A 288 -22.21 -0.21 6.75
C GLN A 288 -22.74 0.68 5.63
N TYR A 289 -22.47 0.26 4.40
CA TYR A 289 -22.89 0.99 3.21
C TYR A 289 -24.41 1.19 3.12
N LYS A 290 -25.23 0.18 3.49
CA LYS A 290 -26.68 0.28 3.39
C LYS A 290 -27.26 1.37 4.30
N VAL A 291 -26.70 1.57 5.47
CA VAL A 291 -27.10 2.69 6.36
C VAL A 291 -26.67 4.02 5.74
N TYR A 292 -25.47 4.09 5.16
CA TYR A 292 -25.03 5.27 4.41
C TYR A 292 -25.94 5.54 3.18
N GLU A 293 -26.27 4.53 2.38
CA GLU A 293 -27.14 4.70 1.20
C GLU A 293 -28.50 5.27 1.57
N ALA A 294 -29.07 4.85 2.70
CA ALA A 294 -30.38 5.28 3.17
C ALA A 294 -30.39 6.72 3.68
N ASP A 295 -29.41 7.10 4.49
CA ASP A 295 -29.26 8.45 5.03
C ASP A 295 -27.77 8.83 5.16
N PRO A 296 -27.18 9.36 4.10
CA PRO A 296 -25.77 9.77 4.12
C PRO A 296 -25.48 10.90 5.13
N VAL A 297 -26.46 11.73 5.46
CA VAL A 297 -26.29 12.84 6.41
C VAL A 297 -26.17 12.29 7.83
N TRP A 298 -27.11 11.45 8.22
CA TRP A 298 -27.07 10.76 9.50
C TRP A 298 -25.81 9.92 9.65
N PHE A 299 -25.49 9.09 8.66
CA PHE A 299 -24.32 8.20 8.76
C PHE A 299 -23.03 8.96 8.98
N ARG A 300 -22.83 10.07 8.27
CA ARG A 300 -21.66 10.94 8.46
C ARG A 300 -21.59 11.58 9.83
N ASP A 301 -22.74 12.01 10.37
CA ASP A 301 -22.83 12.56 11.72
C ASP A 301 -22.52 11.48 12.79
N ALA A 302 -23.11 10.29 12.64
CA ALA A 302 -22.85 9.17 13.54
C ALA A 302 -21.37 8.74 13.52
N PHE A 303 -20.76 8.66 12.33
CA PHE A 303 -19.34 8.33 12.21
C PHE A 303 -18.44 9.42 12.80
N GLU A 304 -18.73 10.72 12.58
CA GLU A 304 -17.98 11.81 13.22
C GLU A 304 -18.10 11.76 14.75
N ARG A 305 -19.29 11.48 15.28
CA ARG A 305 -19.47 11.30 16.74
C ARG A 305 -18.64 10.13 17.27
N TYR A 306 -18.61 9.01 16.53
CA TYR A 306 -17.78 7.86 16.90
C TYR A 306 -16.29 8.21 16.92
N VAL A 307 -15.79 8.87 15.87
CA VAL A 307 -14.38 9.31 15.76
C VAL A 307 -14.04 10.28 16.89
N LYS A 308 -14.96 11.19 17.24
CA LYS A 308 -14.77 12.13 18.35
C LYS A 308 -14.71 11.41 19.71
N LEU A 309 -15.58 10.42 19.94
CA LEU A 309 -15.53 9.61 21.17
C LEU A 309 -14.23 8.82 21.30
N ALA A 310 -13.72 8.30 20.18
CA ALA A 310 -12.44 7.62 20.15
C ALA A 310 -11.28 8.59 20.47
N ASP A 311 -11.29 9.79 19.90
CA ASP A 311 -10.29 10.83 20.16
C ASP A 311 -10.31 11.31 21.62
N GLU A 312 -11.50 11.55 22.20
CA GLU A 312 -11.70 11.85 23.63
C GLU A 312 -11.09 10.75 24.54
N ALA A 313 -11.09 9.51 24.05
CA ALA A 313 -10.49 8.37 24.72
C ALA A 313 -9.02 8.11 24.32
N ASN A 314 -8.39 8.98 23.53
CA ASN A 314 -7.04 8.79 22.97
C ASN A 314 -6.87 7.51 22.14
N LEU A 315 -7.92 7.07 21.45
CA LEU A 315 -7.90 5.94 20.51
C LEU A 315 -7.80 6.44 19.07
N LYS A 316 -6.91 5.87 18.29
CA LYS A 316 -6.86 6.05 16.83
C LYS A 316 -7.84 5.09 16.16
N VAL A 317 -8.53 5.54 15.11
CA VAL A 317 -9.59 4.76 14.45
C VAL A 317 -9.07 4.16 13.14
N MET A 318 -9.36 2.89 12.91
CA MET A 318 -9.18 2.17 11.64
C MET A 318 -10.57 1.78 11.11
N PRO A 319 -11.17 2.59 10.21
CA PRO A 319 -12.44 2.24 9.61
C PRO A 319 -12.27 1.14 8.56
N VAL A 320 -13.21 0.20 8.53
CA VAL A 320 -13.36 -0.84 7.49
C VAL A 320 -14.51 -0.43 6.57
N LEU A 321 -14.25 -0.24 5.28
CA LEU A 321 -15.25 0.28 4.35
C LEU A 321 -16.24 -0.78 3.87
N PHE A 322 -15.75 -1.98 3.56
CA PHE A 322 -16.54 -3.12 3.08
C PHE A 322 -16.18 -4.41 3.82
N ASP A 323 -17.11 -5.37 3.81
CA ASP A 323 -16.95 -6.67 4.47
C ASP A 323 -17.70 -7.75 3.68
N ASP A 324 -17.07 -8.91 3.44
CA ASP A 324 -17.72 -10.07 2.82
C ASP A 324 -18.26 -11.08 3.83
N CYS A 325 -17.93 -10.94 5.11
CA CYS A 325 -18.33 -11.90 6.12
C CYS A 325 -19.85 -11.88 6.32
N SER A 326 -20.44 -13.06 6.26
CA SER A 326 -21.87 -13.28 6.55
C SER A 326 -22.01 -14.55 7.39
N PHE A 327 -22.61 -14.42 8.55
CA PHE A 327 -23.00 -15.55 9.41
C PHE A 327 -24.54 -15.67 9.51
N TRP A 328 -25.22 -14.94 8.66
CA TRP A 328 -26.67 -14.91 8.48
C TRP A 328 -27.06 -15.61 7.18
N PRO A 329 -28.26 -16.27 7.09
CA PRO A 329 -28.71 -16.88 5.84
C PRO A 329 -28.86 -15.89 4.67
N ALA A 330 -29.21 -14.62 4.97
CA ALA A 330 -29.28 -13.57 3.96
C ALA A 330 -27.88 -12.94 3.75
N THR A 331 -27.49 -12.79 2.49
CA THR A 331 -26.20 -12.26 2.08
C THR A 331 -26.25 -10.76 1.72
N ASP A 332 -27.41 -10.14 1.90
CA ASP A 332 -27.59 -8.69 1.72
C ASP A 332 -28.17 -8.08 2.99
N PRO A 333 -27.56 -6.99 3.50
CA PRO A 333 -28.04 -6.32 4.71
C PRO A 333 -29.43 -5.71 4.50
N GLN A 334 -30.27 -5.82 5.52
CA GLN A 334 -31.60 -5.21 5.57
C GLN A 334 -31.59 -4.08 6.58
N LEU A 335 -32.24 -2.96 6.26
CA LEU A 335 -32.45 -1.85 7.20
C LEU A 335 -33.60 -2.13 8.16
N GLY A 336 -33.66 -1.37 9.24
CA GLY A 336 -34.69 -1.49 10.26
C GLY A 336 -34.33 -2.50 11.35
N LYS A 337 -35.33 -3.04 12.02
CA LYS A 337 -35.12 -3.98 13.13
C LYS A 337 -34.34 -5.20 12.66
N GLN A 338 -33.22 -5.45 13.30
CA GLN A 338 -32.42 -6.64 13.05
C GLN A 338 -33.00 -7.84 13.79
N THR A 339 -32.51 -9.04 13.45
CA THR A 339 -32.88 -10.27 14.17
C THR A 339 -32.47 -10.19 15.64
N ASP A 340 -33.24 -10.81 16.52
CA ASP A 340 -32.78 -10.98 17.90
C ASP A 340 -31.62 -12.00 17.95
N PRO A 341 -30.71 -11.87 18.90
CA PRO A 341 -29.65 -12.86 19.10
C PRO A 341 -30.22 -14.25 19.27
N LEU A 342 -29.75 -15.22 18.47
CA LEU A 342 -30.14 -16.59 18.64
C LEU A 342 -29.28 -17.23 19.75
N PRO A 343 -29.87 -17.64 20.90
CA PRO A 343 -29.10 -18.19 21.99
C PRO A 343 -28.26 -19.38 21.55
N GLY A 344 -26.98 -19.39 21.93
CA GLY A 344 -26.05 -20.45 21.57
C GLY A 344 -25.41 -20.36 20.17
N TRP A 345 -25.66 -19.30 19.41
CA TRP A 345 -25.03 -19.07 18.11
C TRP A 345 -24.14 -17.83 18.15
N GLY A 346 -22.83 -18.01 17.94
CA GLY A 346 -21.89 -16.90 17.83
C GLY A 346 -22.07 -16.15 16.53
N MET A 347 -22.11 -14.80 16.60
CA MET A 347 -22.24 -13.88 15.47
C MET A 347 -23.45 -14.13 14.55
N TRP A 348 -24.49 -14.79 15.07
CA TRP A 348 -25.75 -14.94 14.36
C TRP A 348 -26.32 -13.56 14.00
N GLY A 349 -26.60 -13.35 12.73
CA GLY A 349 -27.09 -12.06 12.25
C GLY A 349 -26.03 -11.10 11.75
N TRP A 350 -24.73 -11.47 11.77
CA TRP A 350 -23.69 -10.68 11.10
C TRP A 350 -23.92 -10.65 9.60
N VAL A 351 -23.87 -9.46 8.99
CA VAL A 351 -24.19 -9.24 7.57
C VAL A 351 -23.04 -8.52 6.87
N PRO A 352 -22.87 -8.74 5.55
CA PRO A 352 -21.81 -8.09 4.79
C PRO A 352 -22.12 -6.62 4.47
N SER A 353 -21.11 -5.86 4.09
CA SER A 353 -21.23 -4.51 3.55
C SER A 353 -20.47 -4.43 2.21
N PRO A 354 -21.08 -4.05 1.10
CA PRO A 354 -22.43 -3.49 0.91
C PRO A 354 -23.55 -4.53 0.79
N GLY A 355 -23.22 -5.81 0.76
CA GLY A 355 -24.07 -6.94 0.43
C GLY A 355 -23.63 -7.59 -0.89
N HIS A 356 -23.76 -8.93 -0.96
CA HIS A 356 -23.20 -9.73 -2.07
C HIS A 356 -23.81 -9.39 -3.43
N THR A 357 -25.11 -9.03 -3.46
CA THR A 357 -25.78 -8.61 -4.71
C THR A 357 -25.08 -7.39 -5.31
N MET A 358 -24.73 -6.39 -4.51
CA MET A 358 -24.04 -5.19 -5.01
C MET A 358 -22.59 -5.46 -5.38
N VAL A 359 -21.90 -6.36 -4.69
CA VAL A 359 -20.52 -6.78 -5.04
C VAL A 359 -20.50 -7.38 -6.44
N VAL A 360 -21.49 -8.19 -6.79
CA VAL A 360 -21.57 -8.88 -8.10
C VAL A 360 -22.07 -7.95 -9.22
N ASP A 361 -22.97 -7.02 -8.92
CA ASP A 361 -23.57 -6.13 -9.93
C ASP A 361 -22.71 -4.88 -10.17
N HIS A 362 -21.80 -4.98 -11.13
CA HIS A 362 -20.90 -3.89 -11.52
C HIS A 362 -21.62 -2.60 -11.93
N ARG A 363 -22.91 -2.67 -12.32
CA ARG A 363 -23.72 -1.48 -12.68
C ARG A 363 -24.00 -0.60 -11.47
N THR A 364 -23.87 -1.13 -10.26
CA THR A 364 -24.07 -0.41 -9.00
C THR A 364 -22.78 0.16 -8.41
N HIS A 365 -21.60 -0.23 -8.92
CA HIS A 365 -20.31 0.15 -8.35
C HIS A 365 -20.04 1.65 -8.32
N TRP A 366 -20.66 2.46 -9.19
CA TRP A 366 -20.56 3.92 -9.10
C TRP A 366 -21.12 4.48 -7.78
N LYS A 367 -22.11 3.81 -7.17
CA LYS A 367 -22.64 4.18 -5.86
C LYS A 367 -21.62 3.89 -4.76
N LEU A 368 -20.93 2.75 -4.86
CA LEU A 368 -19.86 2.34 -3.94
C LEU A 368 -18.64 3.26 -4.07
N GLU A 369 -18.29 3.63 -5.29
CA GLU A 369 -17.26 4.65 -5.56
C GLU A 369 -17.57 5.97 -4.87
N ARG A 370 -18.80 6.45 -5.02
CA ARG A 370 -19.25 7.68 -4.36
C ARG A 370 -19.14 7.59 -2.84
N TYR A 371 -19.52 6.47 -2.23
CA TYR A 371 -19.40 6.22 -0.81
C TYR A 371 -17.94 6.25 -0.34
N VAL A 372 -17.06 5.47 -0.98
CA VAL A 372 -15.63 5.41 -0.66
C VAL A 372 -15.01 6.80 -0.74
N LYS A 373 -15.29 7.53 -1.83
CA LYS A 373 -14.75 8.88 -2.04
C LYS A 373 -15.30 9.89 -1.04
N ASP A 374 -16.59 9.84 -0.69
CA ASP A 374 -17.19 10.74 0.29
C ASP A 374 -16.56 10.54 1.68
N ILE A 375 -16.51 9.29 2.16
CA ILE A 375 -15.99 8.99 3.49
C ILE A 375 -14.49 9.34 3.59
N ILE A 376 -13.67 8.84 2.67
CA ILE A 376 -12.22 9.10 2.72
C ILE A 376 -11.90 10.58 2.57
N SER A 377 -12.57 11.32 1.68
CA SER A 377 -12.30 12.76 1.47
C SER A 377 -12.48 13.61 2.73
N ARG A 378 -13.44 13.24 3.58
CA ARG A 378 -13.73 13.96 4.83
C ARG A 378 -12.59 13.86 5.83
N TYR A 379 -11.93 12.71 5.86
CA TYR A 379 -10.90 12.37 6.86
C TYR A 379 -9.50 12.22 6.26
N LYS A 380 -9.28 12.60 5.00
CA LYS A 380 -8.02 12.33 4.28
C LYS A 380 -6.75 12.87 4.94
N ASN A 381 -6.87 13.88 5.81
CA ASN A 381 -5.76 14.45 6.57
C ASN A 381 -6.05 14.46 8.08
N ASP A 382 -7.06 13.74 8.51
CA ASP A 382 -7.47 13.71 9.91
C ASP A 382 -6.59 12.77 10.71
N PRO A 383 -5.83 13.26 11.71
CA PRO A 383 -4.92 12.43 12.50
C PRO A 383 -5.63 11.45 13.44
N ARG A 384 -6.95 11.53 13.59
CA ARG A 384 -7.76 10.59 14.38
C ARG A 384 -7.92 9.25 13.65
N ILE A 385 -7.88 9.27 12.29
CA ILE A 385 -7.83 8.06 11.46
C ILE A 385 -6.36 7.73 11.18
N PHE A 386 -5.93 6.51 11.50
CA PHE A 386 -4.52 6.15 11.33
C PHE A 386 -4.26 5.20 10.16
N ILE A 387 -5.26 4.41 9.76
CA ILE A 387 -5.22 3.47 8.63
C ILE A 387 -6.62 3.39 8.02
N TRP A 388 -6.72 3.22 6.70
CA TRP A 388 -7.95 2.83 6.02
C TRP A 388 -7.89 1.34 5.67
N ASP A 389 -8.80 0.55 6.22
CA ASP A 389 -9.05 -0.82 5.80
C ASP A 389 -10.16 -0.80 4.73
N LEU A 390 -9.77 -1.04 3.49
CA LEU A 390 -10.69 -0.86 2.38
C LEU A 390 -11.71 -1.99 2.25
N TYR A 391 -11.34 -3.18 2.73
CA TYR A 391 -12.22 -4.36 2.60
C TYR A 391 -11.83 -5.45 3.60
N ASN A 392 -12.76 -5.83 4.48
CA ASN A 392 -12.56 -6.97 5.36
C ASN A 392 -12.76 -8.28 4.60
N GLU A 393 -11.79 -9.15 4.70
CA GLU A 393 -11.82 -10.55 4.24
C GLU A 393 -12.50 -10.75 2.87
N PRO A 394 -12.08 -10.05 1.80
CA PRO A 394 -12.64 -10.27 0.48
C PRO A 394 -12.64 -11.76 0.12
N THR A 395 -13.72 -12.25 -0.47
CA THR A 395 -13.95 -13.65 -0.83
C THR A 395 -14.47 -14.56 0.29
N ASN A 396 -14.54 -14.12 1.53
CA ASN A 396 -14.88 -15.01 2.65
C ASN A 396 -16.18 -15.79 2.37
N SER A 397 -17.33 -15.21 2.53
CA SER A 397 -18.61 -15.91 2.36
C SER A 397 -19.00 -16.15 0.90
N MET A 398 -18.27 -15.53 -0.06
CA MET A 398 -18.55 -15.66 -1.49
C MET A 398 -17.78 -16.81 -2.17
N ARG A 399 -16.78 -17.39 -1.53
CA ARG A 399 -15.89 -18.42 -2.12
C ARG A 399 -16.65 -19.67 -2.58
N ASP A 400 -17.62 -20.13 -1.79
CA ASP A 400 -18.38 -21.35 -2.05
C ASP A 400 -19.37 -21.19 -3.21
N HIS A 401 -19.71 -19.95 -3.55
CA HIS A 401 -20.57 -19.59 -4.67
C HIS A 401 -19.81 -19.24 -5.96
N LYS A 402 -18.50 -19.45 -6.00
CA LYS A 402 -17.60 -19.03 -7.12
C LYS A 402 -17.67 -17.53 -7.44
N LEU A 403 -18.15 -16.73 -6.51
CA LEU A 403 -18.34 -15.29 -6.68
C LEU A 403 -17.18 -14.46 -6.14
N GLY A 404 -16.21 -15.07 -5.44
CA GLY A 404 -15.09 -14.37 -4.80
C GLY A 404 -14.25 -13.50 -5.75
N ARG A 405 -14.26 -13.80 -7.08
CA ARG A 405 -13.60 -12.93 -8.06
C ARG A 405 -14.16 -11.51 -8.09
N TYR A 406 -15.45 -11.35 -7.81
CA TYR A 406 -16.11 -10.04 -7.80
C TYR A 406 -15.71 -9.22 -6.58
N SER A 407 -15.49 -9.87 -5.43
CA SER A 407 -14.92 -9.22 -4.25
C SER A 407 -13.51 -8.70 -4.50
N VAL A 408 -12.67 -9.50 -5.17
CA VAL A 408 -11.31 -9.09 -5.56
C VAL A 408 -11.35 -7.90 -6.52
N ASP A 409 -12.27 -7.92 -7.51
CA ASP A 409 -12.45 -6.81 -8.44
C ASP A 409 -12.90 -5.53 -7.72
N LEU A 410 -13.88 -5.62 -6.81
CA LEU A 410 -14.32 -4.47 -6.01
C LEU A 410 -13.21 -3.96 -5.10
N MET A 411 -12.45 -4.84 -4.45
CA MET A 411 -11.30 -4.48 -3.64
C MET A 411 -10.27 -3.66 -4.42
N LEU A 412 -9.92 -4.10 -5.63
CA LEU A 412 -8.99 -3.37 -6.50
C LEU A 412 -9.54 -1.99 -6.90
N LYS A 413 -10.84 -1.90 -7.20
CA LYS A 413 -11.52 -0.62 -7.44
C LYS A 413 -11.46 0.30 -6.23
N CYS A 414 -11.65 -0.24 -5.00
CA CYS A 414 -11.54 0.55 -3.77
C CYS A 414 -10.15 1.16 -3.60
N PHE A 415 -9.08 0.41 -3.87
CA PHE A 415 -7.73 0.97 -3.88
C PHE A 415 -7.61 2.12 -4.89
N CYS A 416 -8.12 1.96 -6.11
CA CYS A 416 -8.09 3.02 -7.12
C CYS A 416 -8.84 4.28 -6.64
N TRP A 417 -10.09 4.13 -6.18
CA TRP A 417 -10.93 5.24 -5.73
C TRP A 417 -10.35 5.96 -4.51
N ALA A 418 -9.83 5.21 -3.54
CA ALA A 418 -9.19 5.78 -2.37
C ALA A 418 -7.91 6.56 -2.73
N ARG A 419 -7.10 6.04 -3.66
CA ARG A 419 -5.89 6.71 -4.13
C ARG A 419 -6.15 7.98 -4.94
N GLU A 420 -7.28 8.08 -5.63
CA GLU A 420 -7.69 9.34 -6.27
C GLU A 420 -7.90 10.46 -5.26
N ILE A 421 -8.29 10.14 -4.03
CA ILE A 421 -8.40 11.09 -2.92
C ILE A 421 -7.04 11.42 -2.32
N ALA A 422 -6.07 10.51 -2.44
CA ALA A 422 -4.72 10.63 -1.90
C ALA A 422 -4.70 10.97 -0.40
N PRO A 423 -5.27 10.13 0.48
CA PRO A 423 -5.24 10.37 1.91
C PRO A 423 -3.83 10.34 2.46
N SER A 424 -3.60 11.06 3.58
CA SER A 424 -2.32 11.03 4.29
C SER A 424 -2.09 9.72 5.05
N GLN A 425 -3.16 8.97 5.32
CA GLN A 425 -3.13 7.67 5.98
C GLN A 425 -2.86 6.55 4.97
N PRO A 426 -2.22 5.44 5.40
CA PRO A 426 -2.02 4.28 4.54
C PRO A 426 -3.33 3.54 4.25
N LEU A 427 -3.39 2.95 3.06
CA LEU A 427 -4.46 2.08 2.60
C LEU A 427 -4.03 0.62 2.74
N THR A 428 -4.93 -0.23 3.21
CA THR A 428 -4.65 -1.66 3.37
C THR A 428 -5.89 -2.53 3.16
N VAL A 429 -5.66 -3.80 2.94
CA VAL A 429 -6.60 -4.92 3.07
C VAL A 429 -5.83 -6.05 3.75
N ALA A 430 -6.47 -6.82 4.61
CA ALA A 430 -5.77 -7.87 5.34
C ALA A 430 -5.49 -9.12 4.51
N CYS A 431 -4.29 -9.69 4.66
CA CYS A 431 -3.94 -11.05 4.21
C CYS A 431 -4.57 -12.05 5.19
N TRP A 432 -5.75 -12.56 4.87
CA TRP A 432 -6.53 -13.37 5.80
C TRP A 432 -6.70 -14.83 5.36
N HIS A 433 -6.60 -15.10 4.06
CA HIS A 433 -6.99 -16.40 3.51
C HIS A 433 -5.92 -17.48 3.78
N PRO A 434 -6.21 -18.52 4.57
CA PRO A 434 -5.18 -19.46 5.03
C PRO A 434 -4.60 -20.34 3.91
N SER A 435 -5.30 -20.49 2.79
CA SER A 435 -4.95 -21.41 1.71
C SER A 435 -4.86 -20.77 0.33
N ASN A 436 -4.88 -19.41 0.23
CA ASN A 436 -4.83 -18.72 -1.05
C ASN A 436 -3.66 -17.72 -1.16
N PRO A 437 -2.42 -18.21 -1.37
CA PRO A 437 -1.26 -17.34 -1.51
C PRO A 437 -1.33 -16.42 -2.75
N LYS A 438 -2.19 -16.74 -3.73
CA LYS A 438 -2.40 -15.85 -4.88
C LYS A 438 -3.18 -14.60 -4.48
N PHE A 439 -4.15 -14.75 -3.58
CA PHE A 439 -4.89 -13.62 -3.01
C PHE A 439 -3.95 -12.73 -2.18
N ASP A 440 -3.18 -13.32 -1.26
CA ASP A 440 -2.21 -12.58 -0.45
C ASP A 440 -1.23 -11.77 -1.32
N LYS A 441 -0.77 -12.33 -2.46
CA LYS A 441 0.10 -11.60 -3.40
C LYS A 441 -0.57 -10.35 -4.00
N ILE A 442 -1.87 -10.43 -4.34
CA ILE A 442 -2.62 -9.27 -4.86
C ILE A 442 -2.73 -8.20 -3.76
N VAL A 443 -3.14 -8.61 -2.57
CA VAL A 443 -3.28 -7.71 -1.42
C VAL A 443 -1.96 -7.03 -1.07
N LEU A 444 -0.86 -7.80 -1.00
CA LEU A 444 0.48 -7.28 -0.73
C LEU A 444 1.00 -6.34 -1.83
N ALA A 445 0.59 -6.54 -3.08
CA ALA A 445 0.95 -5.65 -4.18
C ALA A 445 0.25 -4.30 -4.10
N GLU A 446 -0.94 -4.24 -3.51
CA GLU A 446 -1.75 -3.03 -3.42
C GLU A 446 -1.63 -2.28 -2.09
N SER A 447 -1.44 -2.96 -0.97
CA SER A 447 -1.46 -2.34 0.37
C SER A 447 -0.22 -1.49 0.65
N ASP A 448 -0.42 -0.30 1.19
CA ASP A 448 0.67 0.63 1.58
C ASP A 448 1.46 0.09 2.77
N ILE A 449 0.78 -0.54 3.71
CA ILE A 449 1.32 -1.30 4.84
C ILE A 449 0.73 -2.71 4.82
N VAL A 450 1.32 -3.65 5.51
CA VAL A 450 0.83 -5.03 5.57
C VAL A 450 -0.08 -5.21 6.76
N THR A 451 -1.32 -5.64 6.50
CA THR A 451 -2.21 -6.13 7.56
C THR A 451 -2.55 -7.60 7.33
N PHE A 452 -2.85 -8.33 8.40
CA PHE A 452 -3.20 -9.74 8.31
C PHE A 452 -4.11 -10.18 9.46
N HIS A 453 -4.82 -11.30 9.27
CA HIS A 453 -5.55 -11.98 10.33
C HIS A 453 -4.86 -13.28 10.71
N CYS A 454 -4.81 -13.58 12.00
CA CYS A 454 -4.21 -14.81 12.48
C CYS A 454 -4.88 -15.30 13.77
N TYR A 455 -5.69 -16.33 13.65
CA TYR A 455 -6.35 -17.01 14.76
C TYR A 455 -5.63 -18.31 15.19
N GLY A 456 -4.40 -18.50 14.72
CA GLY A 456 -3.59 -19.66 15.01
C GLY A 456 -2.85 -19.58 16.34
N ASN A 457 -2.35 -20.73 16.82
CA ASN A 457 -1.51 -20.80 18.02
C ASN A 457 -0.15 -20.07 17.84
N ALA A 458 0.68 -20.04 18.88
CA ALA A 458 1.96 -19.34 18.90
C ALA A 458 2.89 -19.70 17.72
N ALA A 459 2.96 -20.97 17.33
CA ALA A 459 3.79 -21.39 16.21
C ALA A 459 3.25 -20.88 14.87
N ALA A 460 1.93 -20.92 14.66
CA ALA A 460 1.27 -20.37 13.46
C ALA A 460 1.42 -18.85 13.39
N THR A 461 1.25 -18.15 14.52
CA THR A 461 1.43 -16.70 14.62
C THR A 461 2.85 -16.28 14.24
N ARG A 462 3.89 -16.95 14.77
CA ARG A 462 5.29 -16.65 14.41
C ARG A 462 5.57 -16.89 12.93
N ARG A 463 5.03 -17.96 12.33
CA ARG A 463 5.17 -18.21 10.88
C ARG A 463 4.50 -17.12 10.06
N LYS A 464 3.26 -16.72 10.41
CA LYS A 464 2.53 -15.67 9.66
C LYS A 464 3.23 -14.33 9.78
N ILE A 465 3.76 -13.95 10.95
CA ILE A 465 4.58 -12.75 11.14
C ILE A 465 5.81 -12.79 10.23
N ALA A 466 6.55 -13.89 10.21
CA ALA A 466 7.74 -14.03 9.36
C ALA A 466 7.39 -13.89 7.88
N GLU A 467 6.29 -14.53 7.43
CA GLU A 467 5.79 -14.43 6.05
C GLU A 467 5.44 -12.99 5.67
N MET A 468 4.69 -12.29 6.51
CA MET A 468 4.23 -10.91 6.23
C MET A 468 5.38 -9.90 6.29
N SER A 469 6.39 -10.14 7.13
CA SER A 469 7.55 -9.25 7.29
C SER A 469 8.50 -9.24 6.09
N VAL A 470 8.41 -10.24 5.19
CA VAL A 470 9.22 -10.30 3.96
C VAL A 470 9.00 -9.07 3.06
N ALA A 471 7.81 -8.47 3.11
CA ALA A 471 7.51 -7.26 2.34
C ALA A 471 8.30 -6.02 2.80
N GLY A 472 8.99 -6.07 3.95
CA GLY A 472 9.79 -4.98 4.50
C GLY A 472 9.01 -3.73 4.91
N ARG A 473 7.67 -3.79 4.88
CA ARG A 473 6.73 -2.72 5.24
C ARG A 473 6.27 -2.87 6.69
N PRO A 474 5.73 -1.83 7.34
CA PRO A 474 5.07 -1.98 8.64
C PRO A 474 4.00 -3.07 8.60
N VAL A 475 3.93 -3.87 9.65
CA VAL A 475 3.02 -5.02 9.74
C VAL A 475 2.11 -4.89 10.96
N ILE A 476 0.82 -5.15 10.79
CA ILE A 476 -0.18 -5.13 11.88
C ILE A 476 -1.10 -6.35 11.73
N CYS A 477 -1.29 -7.10 12.79
CA CYS A 477 -2.33 -8.11 12.87
C CYS A 477 -3.65 -7.45 13.26
N THR A 478 -4.58 -7.33 12.34
CA THR A 478 -5.84 -6.62 12.55
C THR A 478 -6.94 -7.48 13.16
N GLU A 479 -6.74 -8.81 13.20
CA GLU A 479 -7.64 -9.72 13.90
C GLU A 479 -6.90 -10.91 14.50
N TRP A 480 -7.09 -11.11 15.79
CA TRP A 480 -6.61 -12.27 16.54
C TRP A 480 -7.45 -12.49 17.80
N LEU A 481 -7.17 -13.47 18.58
CA LEU A 481 -7.86 -13.95 19.77
C LEU A 481 -8.90 -15.03 19.40
N PHE A 482 -8.49 -16.30 19.55
CA PHE A 482 -9.34 -17.48 19.42
C PHE A 482 -8.90 -18.49 20.48
N ARG A 483 -9.38 -18.30 21.71
CA ARG A 483 -8.93 -19.07 22.86
C ARG A 483 -9.07 -20.58 22.69
N PRO A 484 -10.17 -21.12 22.11
CA PRO A 484 -10.29 -22.57 21.90
C PRO A 484 -9.18 -23.17 21.03
N GLY A 485 -8.58 -22.38 20.14
CA GLY A 485 -7.48 -22.78 19.25
C GLY A 485 -6.08 -22.48 19.79
N GLY A 486 -5.95 -22.03 21.04
CA GLY A 486 -4.67 -21.62 21.64
C GLY A 486 -4.14 -20.26 21.14
N CYS A 487 -4.98 -19.48 20.45
CA CYS A 487 -4.72 -18.08 20.14
C CYS A 487 -5.29 -17.22 21.27
N ASP A 488 -4.64 -17.19 22.39
CA ASP A 488 -5.07 -16.53 23.62
C ASP A 488 -4.09 -15.46 24.09
N ILE A 489 -4.50 -14.64 25.06
CA ILE A 489 -3.71 -13.51 25.56
C ILE A 489 -2.36 -13.99 26.13
N PRO A 490 -2.28 -15.04 26.99
CA PRO A 490 -1.01 -15.48 27.54
C PRO A 490 0.02 -15.93 26.51
N ASN A 491 -0.42 -16.58 25.42
CA ASN A 491 0.47 -17.19 24.45
C ASN A 491 0.85 -16.24 23.30
N ILE A 492 -0.03 -15.30 22.92
CA ILE A 492 0.10 -14.56 21.66
C ILE A 492 0.51 -13.11 21.87
N LEU A 493 -0.07 -12.38 22.85
CA LEU A 493 0.17 -10.95 23.01
C LEU A 493 1.66 -10.62 23.17
N ARG A 494 2.39 -11.45 23.91
CA ARG A 494 3.83 -11.31 24.08
C ARG A 494 4.59 -11.38 22.75
N ILE A 495 4.17 -12.26 21.82
CA ILE A 495 4.82 -12.40 20.51
C ILE A 495 4.71 -11.09 19.73
N TYR A 496 3.51 -10.48 19.67
CA TYR A 496 3.32 -9.19 19.00
C TYR A 496 4.16 -8.09 19.63
N LYS A 497 4.23 -8.04 20.98
CA LYS A 497 5.05 -7.04 21.68
C LYS A 497 6.54 -7.21 21.39
N GLU A 498 7.07 -8.43 21.48
CA GLU A 498 8.49 -8.74 21.26
C GLU A 498 8.93 -8.49 19.81
N THR A 499 8.04 -8.74 18.84
CA THR A 499 8.31 -8.51 17.42
C THR A 499 8.05 -7.08 16.96
N GLY A 500 7.46 -6.24 17.81
CA GLY A 500 7.04 -4.89 17.46
C GLY A 500 5.87 -4.82 16.48
N ILE A 501 5.21 -5.96 16.21
CA ILE A 501 4.06 -6.04 15.31
C ILE A 501 2.82 -5.51 16.03
N GLY A 502 2.14 -4.52 15.44
CA GLY A 502 0.87 -4.02 15.95
C GLY A 502 -0.20 -5.12 15.97
N CYS A 503 -1.14 -5.06 16.91
CA CYS A 503 -2.16 -6.10 17.02
C CYS A 503 -3.51 -5.56 17.51
N MET A 504 -4.60 -6.09 16.94
CA MET A 504 -5.98 -5.75 17.32
C MET A 504 -6.75 -7.04 17.56
N LEU A 505 -7.13 -7.30 18.81
CA LEU A 505 -7.93 -8.48 19.12
C LEU A 505 -9.38 -8.33 18.62
N TRP A 506 -10.06 -9.45 18.39
CA TRP A 506 -11.48 -9.44 18.05
C TRP A 506 -12.33 -9.35 19.32
N GLY A 507 -13.26 -8.37 19.32
CA GLY A 507 -14.21 -8.15 20.40
C GLY A 507 -13.61 -7.39 21.60
N LEU A 508 -14.46 -6.81 22.41
CA LEU A 508 -14.12 -6.15 23.67
C LEU A 508 -15.13 -6.53 24.76
N VAL A 509 -16.40 -6.23 24.52
CA VAL A 509 -17.52 -6.48 25.44
C VAL A 509 -18.49 -7.45 24.79
N ASN A 510 -18.79 -8.54 25.47
CA ASN A 510 -19.79 -9.50 25.03
C ASN A 510 -21.18 -8.85 25.00
N GLY A 511 -21.81 -8.87 23.83
CA GLY A 511 -23.11 -8.25 23.60
C GLY A 511 -24.03 -9.11 22.73
N LYS A 512 -24.93 -8.44 22.03
CA LYS A 512 -25.91 -9.09 21.12
C LYS A 512 -25.24 -9.95 20.04
N ALA A 513 -24.07 -9.57 19.53
CA ALA A 513 -23.36 -10.33 18.51
C ALA A 513 -22.83 -11.69 19.04
N GLN A 514 -22.83 -11.91 20.36
CA GLN A 514 -22.41 -13.17 21.00
C GLN A 514 -21.04 -13.69 20.49
N THR A 515 -20.09 -12.78 20.29
CA THR A 515 -18.75 -13.06 19.76
C THR A 515 -17.92 -14.01 20.63
N HIS A 516 -18.33 -14.22 21.88
CA HIS A 516 -17.73 -15.20 22.81
C HIS A 516 -18.02 -16.66 22.47
N LEU A 517 -19.06 -16.94 21.64
CA LEU A 517 -19.45 -18.28 21.22
C LEU A 517 -18.78 -18.69 19.90
N PRO A 518 -18.67 -20.00 19.61
CA PRO A 518 -18.25 -20.49 18.30
C PRO A 518 -19.15 -19.99 17.18
N ASN A 519 -18.57 -19.63 16.03
CA ASN A 519 -19.35 -19.19 14.87
C ASN A 519 -19.86 -20.40 14.06
N GLY A 520 -21.08 -20.28 13.55
CA GLY A 520 -21.64 -21.28 12.63
C GLY A 520 -22.05 -22.60 13.26
N GLU A 521 -22.00 -22.72 14.57
CA GLU A 521 -22.39 -23.91 15.31
C GLU A 521 -23.38 -23.56 16.41
N PHE A 522 -24.39 -24.40 16.60
CA PHE A 522 -25.34 -24.27 17.69
C PHE A 522 -24.77 -24.86 18.98
N THR A 523 -24.45 -24.01 19.94
CA THR A 523 -23.80 -24.39 21.19
C THR A 523 -24.54 -23.82 22.41
N PRO A 524 -25.83 -24.25 22.67
CA PRO A 524 -26.69 -23.61 23.67
C PRO A 524 -26.18 -23.75 25.11
N ASN A 525 -25.32 -24.73 25.38
CA ASN A 525 -24.73 -24.98 26.70
C ASN A 525 -23.19 -24.89 26.65
N PHE A 526 -22.66 -23.95 25.84
CA PHE A 526 -21.22 -23.78 25.70
C PHE A 526 -20.53 -23.55 27.05
N LYS A 527 -19.64 -24.47 27.40
CA LYS A 527 -18.84 -24.44 28.65
C LYS A 527 -17.33 -24.27 28.37
N GLY A 528 -16.97 -24.13 27.08
CA GLY A 528 -15.58 -23.91 26.69
C GLY A 528 -15.06 -22.52 27.03
N PRO A 529 -13.77 -22.25 26.81
CA PRO A 529 -13.24 -20.91 26.92
C PRO A 529 -13.91 -19.99 25.91
N TRP A 530 -14.22 -18.75 26.29
CA TRP A 530 -14.77 -17.75 25.39
C TRP A 530 -13.89 -17.61 24.14
N LYS A 531 -14.53 -17.57 22.99
CA LYS A 531 -13.82 -17.43 21.72
C LYS A 531 -13.09 -16.09 21.67
N HIS A 532 -13.84 -15.01 21.84
CA HIS A 532 -13.39 -13.64 21.80
C HIS A 532 -13.76 -12.90 23.09
N ASP A 533 -13.78 -11.58 23.08
CA ASP A 533 -14.16 -10.65 24.15
C ASP A 533 -13.32 -10.71 25.43
N LEU A 534 -13.31 -9.61 26.14
CA LEU A 534 -12.59 -9.42 27.42
C LEU A 534 -13.53 -9.16 28.59
N PHE A 535 -14.72 -8.63 28.31
CA PHE A 535 -15.68 -8.25 29.33
C PHE A 535 -17.06 -8.86 29.08
N HIS A 536 -17.79 -9.13 30.14
CA HIS A 536 -19.22 -9.39 30.11
C HIS A 536 -19.98 -8.10 29.76
N SER A 537 -21.27 -8.23 29.40
CA SER A 537 -22.14 -7.08 29.08
C SER A 537 -22.36 -6.12 30.27
N ASP A 538 -22.13 -6.58 31.49
CA ASP A 538 -22.11 -5.78 32.71
C ASP A 538 -20.73 -5.23 33.09
N HIS A 539 -19.79 -5.30 32.16
CA HIS A 539 -18.41 -4.84 32.26
C HIS A 539 -17.52 -5.62 33.24
N ARG A 540 -17.99 -6.73 33.83
CA ARG A 540 -17.11 -7.61 34.60
C ARG A 540 -16.08 -8.29 33.70
N PRO A 541 -14.82 -8.41 34.14
CA PRO A 541 -13.81 -9.14 33.38
C PRO A 541 -14.19 -10.61 33.14
N TYR A 542 -13.97 -11.10 31.93
CA TYR A 542 -13.98 -12.55 31.67
C TYR A 542 -12.80 -13.23 32.40
N SER A 543 -11.61 -12.63 32.30
CA SER A 543 -10.38 -13.12 32.93
C SER A 543 -9.55 -11.96 33.47
N VAL A 544 -9.44 -11.84 34.78
CA VAL A 544 -8.59 -10.81 35.42
C VAL A 544 -7.14 -10.96 34.98
N LYS A 545 -6.64 -12.20 34.87
CA LYS A 545 -5.28 -12.50 34.41
C LYS A 545 -5.02 -11.99 32.98
N ASP A 546 -5.97 -12.16 32.06
CA ASP A 546 -5.85 -11.65 30.68
C ASP A 546 -5.70 -10.09 30.70
N LEU A 547 -6.51 -9.40 31.51
CA LEU A 547 -6.45 -7.94 31.61
C LEU A 547 -5.13 -7.46 32.22
N GLU A 548 -4.58 -8.18 33.20
CA GLU A 548 -3.27 -7.86 33.80
C GLU A 548 -2.15 -8.01 32.77
N LEU A 549 -2.18 -9.07 31.96
CA LEU A 549 -1.21 -9.30 30.88
C LEU A 549 -1.29 -8.20 29.80
N ILE A 550 -2.51 -7.77 29.43
CA ILE A 550 -2.69 -6.67 28.47
C ILE A 550 -2.11 -5.37 29.06
N ARG A 551 -2.44 -5.01 30.30
CA ARG A 551 -1.89 -3.82 30.97
C ARG A 551 -0.36 -3.86 31.04
N ALA A 552 0.20 -5.03 31.35
CA ALA A 552 1.66 -5.19 31.38
C ALA A 552 2.32 -4.98 30.00
N ALA A 553 1.69 -5.47 28.92
CA ALA A 553 2.19 -5.32 27.57
C ALA A 553 2.06 -3.88 27.03
N THR A 554 0.98 -3.17 27.40
CA THR A 554 0.66 -1.82 26.89
C THR A 554 1.32 -0.71 27.68
N ARG A 555 1.76 -0.96 28.93
CA ARG A 555 2.55 0.03 29.69
C ARG A 555 3.76 0.47 28.86
N ALA A 556 3.93 1.78 28.74
CA ALA A 556 5.11 2.35 28.13
C ALA A 556 6.34 1.82 28.88
N THR A 557 7.22 1.11 28.18
CA THR A 557 8.58 0.91 28.68
C THR A 557 9.22 2.28 28.69
N THR A 558 9.36 2.88 29.88
CA THR A 558 10.26 4.02 30.09
C THR A 558 11.65 3.55 29.59
N LYS A 559 12.03 4.04 28.40
CA LYS A 559 13.41 3.94 27.92
C LYS A 559 14.23 5.04 28.56
#